data_e48ad3bc399ac99416106f2f0dead700
#
_entry.id   e48ad3bc399ac99416106f2f0dead700
#
_cell.length_a   1.000
_cell.length_b   1.000
_cell.length_c   1.000
_cell.angle_alpha   90.00
_cell.angle_beta   90.00
_cell.angle_gamma   90.00
#
_symmetry.space_group_name_H-M   'P 1'
#
loop_
_entity.id
_entity.type
_entity.pdbx_description
1 polymer ?
#
loop_
_entity_poly.entity_id
_entity_poly.type
_entity_poly.pdbx_seq_one_letter_code
_entity_poly.pdbx_strand_id
1 'polypeptide(L)'
;VRRDGHLGYALPDQVRGAPSHRLAAVFRDWVRSIEPAANLVVIKTPPGSAHLVGVVLDQSEMPEIAGTICGDDTIFVACRGSREAEIVSSRLQAAMSGKLQ
;
A
#
# COMPACT_ATOMS: atom_id res chain seq x y z
N VAL A 1 -15.90 -1.72 6.17
CA VAL A 1 -16.23 -1.89 6.65
C VAL A 1 -16.40 -2.55 6.81
N ARG A 2 -16.43 -2.44 6.54
CA ARG A 2 -16.73 -2.77 6.96
C ARG A 2 -17.06 -3.43 7.02
N ARG A 3 -17.14 -3.43 6.67
CA ARG A 3 -17.49 -3.68 6.86
C ARG A 3 -18.05 -4.03 6.82
N ASP A 4 -18.33 -3.80 6.41
CA ASP A 4 -18.86 -3.78 6.26
C ASP A 4 -19.05 -3.91 5.94
N GLY A 5 -19.14 -3.58 5.65
CA GLY A 5 -19.41 -3.25 5.34
C GLY A 5 -19.26 -3.17 4.89
N HIS A 6 -19.29 -2.64 4.51
CA HIS A 6 -19.27 -2.21 4.21
C HIS A 6 -19.42 -2.13 3.67
N LEU A 7 -19.65 -1.93 3.14
CA LEU A 7 -19.81 -1.58 2.63
C LEU A 7 -19.96 -1.59 1.72
N GLY A 8 -20.14 -1.52 1.45
CA GLY A 8 -20.34 -1.56 0.44
C GLY A 8 -20.02 -1.02 -0.61
N TYR A 9 -19.63 -0.42 -0.70
CA TYR A 9 -19.33 0.23 -1.61
C TYR A 9 -18.69 -0.36 -2.47
N ALA A 10 -18.77 -0.75 -2.57
CA ALA A 10 -18.19 -1.00 -3.37
C ALA A 10 -18.47 -1.44 -4.47
N LEU A 11 -18.25 -1.36 -5.10
CA LEU A 11 -18.14 -1.68 -6.28
C LEU A 11 -17.37 -2.89 -6.39
N PRO A 12 -17.85 -4.00 -6.13
CA PRO A 12 -17.10 -5.22 -6.03
C PRO A 12 -16.30 -5.53 -7.27
N ASP A 13 -16.86 -5.27 -8.41
CA ASP A 13 -16.14 -5.57 -9.61
C ASP A 13 -14.91 -4.79 -9.76
N GLN A 14 -15.01 -3.54 -9.49
CA GLN A 14 -13.88 -2.69 -9.61
C GLN A 14 -12.85 -3.07 -8.61
N VAL A 15 -13.28 -3.42 -7.44
CA VAL A 15 -12.35 -3.79 -6.42
C VAL A 15 -11.58 -5.03 -6.82
N ARG A 16 -12.26 -6.01 -7.37
CA ARG A 16 -11.58 -7.24 -7.70
C ARG A 16 -10.59 -7.07 -8.81
N GLY A 17 -10.97 -6.36 -9.83
CA GLY A 17 -10.09 -6.25 -10.97
C GLY A 17 -9.08 -5.17 -10.82
N ALA A 18 -9.40 -4.18 -10.00
CA ALA A 18 -8.60 -3.00 -9.96
C ALA A 18 -7.52 -2.92 -8.91
N PRO A 19 -7.59 -3.62 -7.75
CA PRO A 19 -6.63 -3.33 -6.69
C PRO A 19 -5.18 -3.38 -7.14
N SER A 20 -4.78 -4.39 -7.89
CA SER A 20 -3.40 -4.48 -8.33
C SER A 20 -3.03 -3.36 -9.27
N HIS A 21 -3.92 -3.04 -10.19
CA HIS A 21 -3.65 -1.97 -11.14
C HIS A 21 -3.64 -0.62 -10.46
N ARG A 22 -4.55 -0.39 -9.53
CA ARG A 22 -4.58 0.88 -8.82
C ARG A 22 -3.35 1.03 -7.97
N LEU A 23 -2.94 -0.03 -7.29
CA LEU A 23 -1.74 0.04 -6.48
C LEU A 23 -0.54 0.38 -7.34
N ALA A 24 -0.38 -0.31 -8.46
CA ALA A 24 0.76 -0.08 -9.34
C ALA A 24 0.76 1.35 -9.87
N ALA A 25 -0.41 1.82 -10.31
CA ALA A 25 -0.50 3.15 -10.88
C ALA A 25 -0.20 4.23 -9.84
N VAL A 26 -0.79 4.10 -8.66
CA VAL A 26 -0.60 5.10 -7.63
C VAL A 26 0.84 5.09 -7.13
N PHE A 27 1.41 3.90 -6.96
CA PHE A 27 2.80 3.83 -6.51
C PHE A 27 3.75 4.40 -7.54
N ARG A 28 3.52 4.09 -8.82
CA ARG A 28 4.39 4.59 -9.88
C ARG A 28 4.31 6.11 -9.97
N ASP A 29 3.11 6.67 -9.79
CA ASP A 29 2.92 8.09 -9.97
C ASP A 29 3.32 8.91 -8.73
N TRP A 30 3.14 8.35 -7.53
CA TRP A 30 3.22 9.15 -6.31
C TRP A 30 4.28 8.74 -5.33
N VAL A 31 4.79 7.51 -5.40
CA VAL A 31 5.78 7.04 -4.44
C VAL A 31 7.18 7.36 -4.91
N ARG A 32 7.96 7.95 -4.01
CA ARG A 32 9.33 8.34 -4.31
C ARG A 32 10.32 7.27 -3.90
N SER A 33 10.09 6.63 -2.76
CA SER A 33 11.00 5.61 -2.29
C SER A 33 10.26 4.66 -1.37
N ILE A 34 10.79 3.45 -1.27
CA ILE A 34 10.27 2.40 -0.41
C ILE A 34 11.48 1.71 0.18
N GLU A 35 11.50 1.59 1.52
CA GLU A 35 12.59 0.82 2.12
C GLU A 35 12.13 0.18 3.41
N PRO A 36 12.62 -1.03 3.71
CA PRO A 36 12.28 -1.68 4.95
C PRO A 36 13.14 -1.12 6.09
N ALA A 37 12.58 -1.09 7.28
CA ALA A 37 13.29 -0.65 8.47
C ALA A 37 12.75 -1.48 9.62
N ALA A 38 13.49 -2.52 9.99
CA ALA A 38 13.04 -3.51 10.98
C ALA A 38 11.71 -4.10 10.51
N ASN A 39 10.65 -4.00 11.29
CA ASN A 39 9.35 -4.51 10.86
C ASN A 39 8.50 -3.43 10.20
N LEU A 40 9.10 -2.30 9.81
CA LEU A 40 8.37 -1.25 9.12
C LEU A 40 8.80 -1.21 7.66
N VAL A 41 7.88 -0.76 6.82
CA VAL A 41 8.24 -0.32 5.48
C VAL A 41 7.99 1.18 5.45
N VAL A 42 8.99 1.94 5.09
CA VAL A 42 8.90 3.40 5.05
C VAL A 42 8.73 3.81 3.60
N ILE A 43 7.62 4.48 3.32
CA ILE A 43 7.29 4.91 1.97
C ILE A 43 7.29 6.43 1.96
N LYS A 44 8.00 7.02 1.00
CA LYS A 44 8.05 8.47 0.84
C LYS A 44 7.27 8.89 -0.38
N THR A 45 6.56 9.99 -0.24
CA THR A 45 5.77 10.58 -1.34
C THR A 45 6.03 12.08 -1.39
N PRO A 46 5.55 12.77 -2.41
CA PRO A 46 5.54 14.21 -2.36
C PRO A 46 4.64 14.70 -1.23
N PRO A 47 4.87 15.93 -0.73
CA PRO A 47 4.02 16.46 0.32
C PRO A 47 2.55 16.43 -0.06
N GLY A 48 1.72 15.99 0.86
CA GLY A 48 0.28 15.94 0.65
C GLY A 48 -0.22 14.68 -0.01
N SER A 49 0.66 13.78 -0.44
CA SER A 49 0.23 12.61 -1.21
C SER A 49 0.23 11.30 -0.43
N ALA A 50 0.71 11.31 0.81
CA ALA A 50 0.84 10.07 1.55
C ALA A 50 -0.52 9.40 1.79
N HIS A 51 -1.54 10.20 2.06
CA HIS A 51 -2.85 9.65 2.35
C HIS A 51 -3.42 8.87 1.18
N LEU A 52 -3.25 9.40 -0.03
CA LEU A 52 -3.71 8.71 -1.23
C LEU A 52 -3.06 7.34 -1.36
N VAL A 53 -1.75 7.29 -1.16
CA VAL A 53 -1.02 6.04 -1.25
C VAL A 53 -1.47 5.09 -0.15
N GLY A 54 -1.70 5.61 1.06
CA GLY A 54 -2.15 4.78 2.16
C GLY A 54 -3.50 4.13 1.91
N VAL A 55 -4.42 4.86 1.29
CA VAL A 55 -5.74 4.31 1.00
C VAL A 55 -5.63 3.13 0.03
N VAL A 56 -4.83 3.29 -1.01
CA VAL A 56 -4.66 2.21 -1.98
C VAL A 56 -3.99 1.01 -1.33
N LEU A 57 -3.01 1.27 -0.48
CA LEU A 57 -2.31 0.21 0.21
C LEU A 57 -3.25 -0.57 1.12
N ASP A 58 -4.10 0.13 1.86
CA ASP A 58 -5.07 -0.53 2.74
C ASP A 58 -6.02 -1.41 1.95
N GLN A 59 -6.39 -0.98 0.75
CA GLN A 59 -7.30 -1.76 -0.08
C GLN A 59 -6.65 -3.02 -0.63
N SER A 60 -5.33 -3.11 -0.60
CA SER A 60 -4.64 -4.28 -1.13
C SER A 60 -4.73 -5.49 -0.21
N GLU A 61 -5.00 -5.26 1.07
CA GLU A 61 -5.24 -6.35 2.03
C GLU A 61 -4.15 -7.39 2.07
N MET A 62 -2.92 -6.94 2.22
CA MET A 62 -1.80 -7.87 2.36
C MET A 62 -1.77 -8.42 3.78
N PRO A 63 -1.76 -9.75 3.93
CA PRO A 63 -1.78 -10.32 5.28
C PRO A 63 -0.52 -10.04 6.08
N GLU A 64 0.58 -9.72 5.42
CA GLU A 64 1.83 -9.39 6.11
C GLU A 64 1.75 -8.06 6.84
N ILE A 65 0.77 -7.22 6.51
CA ILE A 65 0.66 -5.88 7.06
C ILE A 65 -0.29 -5.88 8.25
N ALA A 66 0.18 -5.34 9.37
CA ALA A 66 -0.66 -5.20 10.54
C ALA A 66 -1.45 -3.88 10.51
N GLY A 67 -0.88 -2.85 9.91
CA GLY A 67 -1.56 -1.57 9.81
C GLY A 67 -0.67 -0.53 9.18
N THR A 68 -1.25 0.62 8.85
CA THR A 68 -0.49 1.71 8.23
C THR A 68 -0.82 3.01 8.93
N ILE A 69 0.16 3.90 8.95
CA ILE A 69 -0.02 5.25 9.46
C ILE A 69 0.57 6.21 8.43
N CYS A 70 -0.19 7.22 8.08
CA CYS A 70 0.21 8.18 7.07
C CYS A 70 0.46 9.54 7.69
N GLY A 71 1.60 10.12 7.37
CA GLY A 71 1.85 11.53 7.65
C GLY A 71 1.52 12.34 6.40
N ASP A 72 2.25 13.42 6.21
CA ASP A 72 2.04 14.27 5.05
C ASP A 72 2.74 13.71 3.82
N ASP A 73 3.98 13.27 3.98
CA ASP A 73 4.80 12.77 2.88
C ASP A 73 5.44 11.43 3.20
N THR A 74 5.04 10.78 4.26
CA THR A 74 5.66 9.54 4.70
C THR A 74 4.59 8.60 5.23
N ILE A 75 4.73 7.34 4.90
CA ILE A 75 3.84 6.30 5.39
C ILE A 75 4.68 5.26 6.11
N PHE A 76 4.25 4.89 7.31
CA PHE A 76 4.84 3.76 8.03
C PHE A 76 3.89 2.59 7.90
N VAL A 77 4.37 1.53 7.26
CA VAL A 77 3.60 0.31 7.13
C VAL A 77 4.12 -0.66 8.17
N ALA A 78 3.31 -0.94 9.17
CA ALA A 78 3.72 -1.85 10.24
C ALA A 78 3.45 -3.28 9.79
N CYS A 79 4.50 -4.06 9.66
CA CYS A 79 4.38 -5.45 9.25
C CYS A 79 4.53 -6.35 10.47
N ARG A 80 4.18 -7.60 10.32
CA ARG A 80 4.12 -8.50 11.45
C ARG A 80 5.50 -8.96 11.91
N GLY A 81 6.52 -8.73 11.09
CA GLY A 81 7.89 -9.03 11.44
C GLY A 81 8.81 -8.45 10.40
N SER A 82 10.13 -8.55 10.62
CA SER A 82 11.09 -7.99 9.69
C SER A 82 11.10 -8.74 8.38
N ARG A 83 10.84 -10.04 8.41
CA ARG A 83 10.76 -10.81 7.19
C ARG A 83 9.57 -10.36 6.36
N GLU A 84 8.43 -10.14 7.02
CA GLU A 84 7.25 -9.66 6.32
C GLU A 84 7.48 -8.27 5.74
N ALA A 85 8.23 -7.44 6.46
CA ALA A 85 8.53 -6.11 5.94
C ALA A 85 9.32 -6.20 4.65
N GLU A 86 10.27 -7.13 4.58
CA GLU A 86 11.05 -7.29 3.35
C GLU A 86 10.19 -7.82 2.22
N ILE A 87 9.29 -8.74 2.52
CA ILE A 87 8.37 -9.26 1.51
C ILE A 87 7.50 -8.14 0.97
N VAL A 88 6.91 -7.35 1.86
CA VAL A 88 6.05 -6.25 1.43
C VAL A 88 6.84 -5.23 0.64
N SER A 89 8.03 -4.88 1.12
CA SER A 89 8.85 -3.90 0.43
C SER A 89 9.17 -4.36 -0.99
N SER A 90 9.55 -5.61 -1.16
CA SER A 90 9.85 -6.14 -2.48
C SER A 90 8.64 -6.13 -3.39
N ARG A 91 7.49 -6.50 -2.85
CA ARG A 91 6.25 -6.53 -3.62
C ARG A 91 5.85 -5.13 -4.07
N LEU A 92 5.97 -4.15 -3.17
CA LEU A 92 5.62 -2.78 -3.51
C LEU A 92 6.61 -2.17 -4.48
N GLN A 93 7.89 -2.51 -4.36
CA GLN A 93 8.88 -2.02 -5.32
C GLN A 93 8.62 -2.60 -6.70
N ALA A 94 8.22 -3.85 -6.77
CA ALA A 94 7.88 -4.46 -8.05
C ALA A 94 6.68 -3.76 -8.68
N ALA A 95 5.69 -3.42 -7.87
CA ALA A 95 4.53 -2.69 -8.38
C ALA A 95 4.94 -1.32 -8.92
N MET A 96 5.83 -0.63 -8.19
CA MET A 96 6.27 0.68 -8.58
C MET A 96 7.05 0.65 -9.89
N SER A 97 7.80 -0.41 -10.12
CA SER A 97 8.58 -0.50 -11.34
C SER A 97 7.80 -1.10 -12.50
N GLY A 98 6.55 -1.47 -12.28
CA GLY A 98 5.72 -2.00 -13.35
C GLY A 98 5.93 -3.47 -13.63
N LYS A 99 6.61 -4.18 -12.74
CA LYS A 99 6.86 -5.59 -12.96
C LYS A 99 5.79 -6.50 -12.37
N LEU A 100 4.94 -5.94 -11.56
CA LEU A 100 3.88 -6.72 -10.95
C LEU A 100 2.79 -6.96 -11.97
N GLN A 101 2.41 -8.19 -12.12
CA GLN A 101 1.39 -8.53 -13.10
C GLN A 101 0.09 -8.93 -12.46
#